data_5e4236c8316148d53e437b42386abda3
#
_entry.id   5e4236c8316148d53e437b42386abda3
#
_cell.length_a   1.000
_cell.length_b   1.000
_cell.length_c   1.000
_cell.angle_alpha   90.00
_cell.angle_beta   90.00
_cell.angle_gamma   90.00
#
_symmetry.space_group_name_H-M   'P 1'
#
loop_
_entity.id
_entity.type
_entity.pdbx_description
1 polymer ?
#
loop_
_entity_poly.entity_id
_entity_poly.type
_entity_poly.pdbx_seq_one_letter_code
_entity_poly.pdbx_strand_id
1 'polypeptide(L)'
;MGGWTLAVVASVCIVPPSEILAAAPVPSEPPSRFTLRWKPDPADTNRLSVEVSGMSDATLRELRQKNWTAAQWERLLAVYAEQGSVMTDIGLPAMLGTHFVGSRDIRFEPQFPLTPGVSYRVLFHPGQLPGGPDAGKPVTSVFKLPPRRTDPTTVVSRIYPSADVLPENLLKFYVHFSAPMSGGLIYDHIHLRNEAGKSVELPFLEIDEELWNPAMTRLTLFIDPGRIKRGVQPLEEIGPALEEGKRYTLAIDREWKDADGLPLKESFRKMFRVGPPARDPIDAAKWKISRPKPGSLDALVVTFPAPLDHALALRMIRVARNSDKALNGTASLEDDERRWKFAPARPWTRGPHQLLVQTTIEDLAGNNVGKSFEVDLFDNVDRRITNPVASIAFEVK
;
A
#
# COMPACT_ATOMS: atom_id res chain seq x y z
N MET A 1 -72.90 17.36 20.63
CA MET A 1 -73.11 18.64 21.27
C MET A 1 -71.83 18.98 22.02
N GLY A 2 -71.19 20.11 21.72
CA GLY A 2 -70.21 20.78 22.53
C GLY A 2 -68.78 20.18 22.51
N GLY A 3 -68.03 20.32 21.40
CA GLY A 3 -66.59 20.15 21.40
C GLY A 3 -65.90 21.42 21.88
N TRP A 4 -64.96 21.27 22.81
CA TRP A 4 -64.04 22.34 23.21
C TRP A 4 -62.72 22.11 22.60
N THR A 5 -62.28 22.96 21.67
CA THR A 5 -60.97 22.99 21.06
C THR A 5 -60.05 23.82 21.93
N LEU A 6 -59.02 23.22 22.51
CA LEU A 6 -57.94 23.93 23.21
C LEU A 6 -56.90 24.38 22.20
N ALA A 7 -56.78 25.69 22.02
CA ALA A 7 -55.69 26.29 21.28
C ALA A 7 -54.46 26.46 22.18
N VAL A 8 -53.33 25.78 21.83
CA VAL A 8 -52.05 25.99 22.46
C VAL A 8 -51.35 27.15 21.75
N VAL A 9 -51.19 28.25 22.44
CA VAL A 9 -50.39 29.40 21.99
C VAL A 9 -48.93 29.10 22.35
N ALA A 10 -48.10 28.81 21.35
CA ALA A 10 -46.66 28.73 21.53
C ALA A 10 -46.07 30.15 21.53
N SER A 11 -45.55 30.55 22.70
CA SER A 11 -44.83 31.82 22.87
C SER A 11 -43.39 31.62 22.33
N VAL A 12 -43.08 32.23 21.18
CA VAL A 12 -41.72 32.27 20.62
C VAL A 12 -40.96 33.38 21.32
N CYS A 13 -40.05 33.05 22.21
CA CYS A 13 -39.05 33.98 22.71
C CYS A 13 -38.02 34.30 21.62
N ILE A 14 -38.11 35.49 21.06
CA ILE A 14 -37.09 36.07 20.17
C ILE A 14 -35.94 36.57 21.05
N VAL A 15 -34.79 35.86 21.01
CA VAL A 15 -33.55 36.34 21.60
C VAL A 15 -32.91 37.31 20.60
N PRO A 16 -32.53 38.54 20.99
CA PRO A 16 -31.85 39.45 20.08
C PRO A 16 -30.44 38.98 19.77
N PRO A 17 -29.91 39.22 18.55
CA PRO A 17 -28.57 38.82 18.18
C PRO A 17 -27.55 39.58 19.04
N SER A 18 -26.72 38.84 19.77
CA SER A 18 -25.57 39.36 20.50
C SER A 18 -24.65 40.08 19.52
N GLU A 19 -24.42 41.36 19.77
CA GLU A 19 -23.41 42.15 19.10
C GLU A 19 -22.07 41.45 19.23
N ILE A 20 -21.53 41.01 18.11
CA ILE A 20 -20.14 40.57 18.01
C ILE A 20 -19.29 41.81 18.19
N LEU A 21 -18.74 41.97 19.40
CA LEU A 21 -17.73 42.97 19.67
C LEU A 21 -16.56 42.70 18.72
N ALA A 22 -16.44 43.52 17.68
CA ALA A 22 -15.31 43.51 16.78
C ALA A 22 -14.05 43.79 17.62
N ALA A 23 -13.21 42.80 17.77
CA ALA A 23 -11.87 42.97 18.38
C ALA A 23 -11.15 44.08 17.61
N ALA A 24 -10.70 45.08 18.35
CA ALA A 24 -9.93 46.22 17.81
C ALA A 24 -8.74 45.64 17.00
N PRO A 25 -8.40 46.17 15.83
CA PRO A 25 -7.28 45.71 15.05
C PRO A 25 -6.01 45.92 15.92
N VAL A 26 -5.32 44.79 16.17
CA VAL A 26 -3.97 44.82 16.74
C VAL A 26 -3.13 45.69 15.81
N PRO A 27 -2.41 46.70 16.30
CA PRO A 27 -1.61 47.57 15.47
C PRO A 27 -0.62 46.73 14.67
N SER A 28 -0.76 46.72 13.35
CA SER A 28 0.15 46.08 12.43
C SER A 28 1.52 46.77 12.59
N GLU A 29 2.50 46.04 13.10
CA GLU A 29 3.90 46.51 13.06
C GLU A 29 4.26 46.86 11.59
N PRO A 30 5.10 47.90 11.39
CA PRO A 30 5.51 48.29 10.04
C PRO A 30 6.11 47.07 9.32
N PRO A 31 5.81 46.87 8.05
CA PRO A 31 6.27 45.69 7.32
C PRO A 31 7.79 45.59 7.40
N SER A 32 8.28 44.47 7.91
CA SER A 32 9.72 44.24 8.00
C SER A 32 10.27 44.23 6.56
N ARG A 33 11.49 44.83 6.40
CA ARG A 33 12.24 44.80 5.13
C ARG A 33 12.47 43.37 4.63
N PHE A 34 12.45 42.41 5.54
CA PHE A 34 12.75 40.99 5.25
C PHE A 34 11.45 40.19 5.10
N THR A 35 11.45 39.31 4.11
CA THR A 35 10.32 38.42 3.83
C THR A 35 10.75 36.96 4.02
N LEU A 36 10.02 36.23 4.86
CA LEU A 36 10.18 34.80 5.10
C LEU A 36 9.14 34.04 4.24
N ARG A 37 9.59 33.05 3.48
CA ARG A 37 8.71 32.19 2.67
C ARG A 37 9.07 30.72 2.84
N TRP A 38 8.06 29.87 2.97
CA TRP A 38 8.19 28.44 2.90
C TRP A 38 8.01 28.02 1.44
N LYS A 39 8.95 27.22 0.94
CA LYS A 39 8.95 26.79 -0.46
C LYS A 39 9.01 25.26 -0.53
N PRO A 40 8.00 24.61 -1.12
CA PRO A 40 8.02 23.17 -1.31
C PRO A 40 9.11 22.78 -2.33
N ASP A 41 9.71 21.62 -2.10
CA ASP A 41 10.56 20.99 -3.11
C ASP A 41 9.65 20.46 -4.24
N PRO A 42 9.95 20.77 -5.50
CA PRO A 42 9.17 20.26 -6.63
C PRO A 42 9.14 18.74 -6.73
N ALA A 43 10.17 18.05 -6.24
CA ALA A 43 10.29 16.61 -6.29
C ALA A 43 9.64 15.88 -5.10
N ASP A 44 9.50 16.56 -3.95
CA ASP A 44 8.93 15.99 -2.73
C ASP A 44 8.21 17.08 -1.91
N THR A 45 6.89 17.08 -1.96
CA THR A 45 6.06 18.07 -1.26
C THR A 45 6.18 18.06 0.26
N ASN A 46 6.74 16.99 0.86
CA ASN A 46 7.05 16.92 2.28
C ASN A 46 8.41 17.56 2.63
N ARG A 47 9.21 17.90 1.63
CA ARG A 47 10.42 18.68 1.80
C ARG A 47 10.12 20.15 1.54
N LEU A 48 10.25 20.95 2.58
CA LEU A 48 10.09 22.39 2.48
C LEU A 48 11.39 23.05 2.89
N SER A 49 11.78 24.07 2.14
CA SER A 49 12.86 24.99 2.51
C SER A 49 12.30 26.32 2.99
N VAL A 50 13.07 27.04 3.77
CA VAL A 50 12.76 28.40 4.21
C VAL A 50 13.64 29.37 3.44
N GLU A 51 13.05 30.34 2.76
CA GLU A 51 13.74 31.40 2.05
C GLU A 51 13.55 32.73 2.77
N VAL A 52 14.63 33.45 2.99
CA VAL A 52 14.66 34.83 3.56
C VAL A 52 15.15 35.76 2.46
N SER A 53 14.35 36.73 2.10
CA SER A 53 14.70 37.77 1.10
C SER A 53 14.66 39.18 1.72
N GLY A 54 15.19 40.19 1.00
CA GLY A 54 15.22 41.58 1.46
C GLY A 54 16.60 42.07 1.86
N MET A 55 17.64 41.24 1.69
CA MET A 55 19.04 41.61 1.90
C MET A 55 19.62 42.36 0.70
N SER A 56 20.63 43.18 0.94
CA SER A 56 21.40 43.84 -0.13
C SER A 56 22.36 42.85 -0.79
N ASP A 57 22.69 43.10 -2.08
CA ASP A 57 23.70 42.29 -2.79
C ASP A 57 25.07 42.32 -2.10
N ALA A 58 25.42 43.44 -1.41
CA ALA A 58 26.65 43.57 -0.65
C ALA A 58 26.67 42.60 0.55
N THR A 59 25.56 42.53 1.31
CA THR A 59 25.38 41.60 2.44
C THR A 59 25.47 40.16 2.01
N LEU A 60 24.80 39.79 0.90
CA LEU A 60 24.84 38.45 0.39
C LEU A 60 26.22 38.05 -0.13
N ARG A 61 26.96 38.96 -0.77
CA ARG A 61 28.35 38.70 -1.17
C ARG A 61 29.27 38.45 0.01
N GLU A 62 29.15 39.27 1.07
CA GLU A 62 29.93 39.10 2.30
C GLU A 62 29.62 37.77 3.00
N LEU A 63 28.33 37.38 3.09
CA LEU A 63 27.91 36.07 3.64
C LEU A 63 28.50 34.88 2.90
N ARG A 64 28.58 34.95 1.55
CA ARG A 64 29.20 33.87 0.76
C ARG A 64 30.70 33.72 0.99
N GLN A 65 31.37 34.80 1.36
CA GLN A 65 32.82 34.77 1.59
C GLN A 65 33.19 34.31 3.02
N LYS A 66 32.22 34.34 3.93
CA LYS A 66 32.42 33.92 5.34
C LYS A 66 32.16 32.42 5.50
N ASN A 67 33.14 31.69 6.02
CA ASN A 67 32.96 30.30 6.44
C ASN A 67 32.29 30.28 7.82
N TRP A 68 30.97 30.44 7.83
CA TRP A 68 30.20 30.39 9.06
C TRP A 68 30.04 28.98 9.58
N THR A 69 30.21 28.82 10.91
CA THR A 69 29.88 27.57 11.58
C THR A 69 28.38 27.37 11.68
N ALA A 70 27.94 26.14 11.91
CA ALA A 70 26.52 25.82 12.11
C ALA A 70 25.89 26.71 13.22
N ALA A 71 26.57 26.92 14.31
CA ALA A 71 26.10 27.77 15.42
C ALA A 71 25.96 29.25 15.03
N GLN A 72 26.74 29.75 14.09
CA GLN A 72 26.61 31.15 13.59
C GLN A 72 25.41 31.27 12.67
N TRP A 73 25.20 30.26 11.82
CA TRP A 73 24.02 30.18 10.96
C TRP A 73 22.72 30.07 11.77
N GLU A 74 22.71 29.23 12.81
CA GLU A 74 21.57 29.08 13.72
C GLU A 74 21.20 30.36 14.42
N ARG A 75 22.19 31.18 14.82
CA ARG A 75 21.93 32.51 15.40
C ARG A 75 21.31 33.49 14.42
N LEU A 76 21.57 33.33 13.11
CA LEU A 76 21.00 34.19 12.07
C LEU A 76 19.62 33.68 11.64
N LEU A 77 19.50 32.39 11.32
CA LEU A 77 18.30 31.77 10.79
C LEU A 77 18.12 30.37 11.37
N ALA A 78 17.14 30.22 12.24
CA ALA A 78 16.82 28.97 12.90
C ALA A 78 15.36 28.54 12.64
N VAL A 79 15.10 27.25 12.59
CA VAL A 79 13.78 26.66 12.49
C VAL A 79 13.57 25.73 13.67
N TYR A 80 12.42 25.83 14.31
CA TYR A 80 12.04 25.05 15.49
C TYR A 80 10.76 24.27 15.19
N ALA A 81 10.70 23.02 15.61
CA ALA A 81 9.46 22.23 15.60
C ALA A 81 8.73 22.45 16.92
N GLU A 82 7.46 22.85 16.86
CA GLU A 82 6.61 23.10 18.02
C GLU A 82 5.63 21.96 18.23
N GLN A 83 5.68 21.33 19.40
CA GLN A 83 4.69 20.35 19.83
C GLN A 83 3.75 20.98 20.88
N GLY A 84 2.48 21.18 20.52
CA GLY A 84 1.43 21.66 21.43
C GLY A 84 1.30 23.18 21.55
N SER A 85 0.34 23.62 22.38
CA SER A 85 -0.06 25.05 22.55
C SER A 85 0.82 25.84 23.55
N VAL A 86 1.92 25.30 24.02
CA VAL A 86 2.74 25.96 25.03
C VAL A 86 3.89 26.70 24.34
N MET A 87 3.74 28.01 24.24
CA MET A 87 4.84 28.95 23.96
C MET A 87 5.76 28.93 25.17
N THR A 88 6.63 27.96 25.26
CA THR A 88 7.73 28.01 26.25
C THR A 88 9.04 28.21 25.49
N ASP A 89 9.64 29.35 25.72
CA ASP A 89 11.00 29.75 25.30
C ASP A 89 12.10 28.85 25.91
N ILE A 90 11.80 27.64 26.29
CA ILE A 90 12.73 26.81 27.06
C ILE A 90 13.37 25.79 26.10
N GLY A 91 14.53 26.20 25.54
CA GLY A 91 15.59 25.23 25.21
C GLY A 91 15.35 24.18 24.15
N LEU A 92 14.36 24.34 23.27
CA LEU A 92 14.23 23.44 22.14
C LEU A 92 15.41 23.62 21.18
N PRO A 93 16.10 22.57 20.76
CA PRO A 93 17.16 22.68 19.76
C PRO A 93 16.56 23.09 18.41
N ALA A 94 17.31 23.89 17.65
CA ALA A 94 16.94 24.18 16.27
C ALA A 94 17.02 22.92 15.43
N MET A 95 16.22 22.88 14.36
CA MET A 95 16.24 21.77 13.40
C MET A 95 17.59 21.70 12.69
N LEU A 96 18.08 20.49 12.52
CA LEU A 96 19.28 20.23 11.71
C LEU A 96 18.96 20.48 10.23
N GLY A 97 19.90 21.12 9.53
CA GLY A 97 19.78 21.42 8.12
C GLY A 97 20.98 22.15 7.57
N THR A 98 20.90 22.53 6.31
CA THR A 98 21.97 23.22 5.58
C THR A 98 21.50 24.61 5.16
N HIS A 99 22.37 25.60 5.35
CA HIS A 99 22.13 26.98 4.92
C HIS A 99 22.83 27.24 3.58
N PHE A 100 22.14 27.91 2.69
CA PHE A 100 22.64 28.32 1.37
C PHE A 100 22.45 29.82 1.19
N VAL A 101 23.41 30.49 0.55
CA VAL A 101 23.29 31.89 0.16
C VAL A 101 23.05 31.96 -1.35
N GLY A 102 21.80 32.21 -1.72
CA GLY A 102 21.37 32.40 -3.10
C GLY A 102 21.76 33.79 -3.66
N SER A 103 21.31 34.10 -4.88
CA SER A 103 21.57 35.40 -5.51
C SER A 103 20.83 36.55 -4.83
N ARG A 104 19.65 36.30 -4.25
CA ARG A 104 18.74 37.29 -3.64
C ARG A 104 18.20 36.90 -2.27
N ASP A 105 18.59 35.73 -1.76
CA ASP A 105 18.02 35.12 -0.56
C ASP A 105 19.06 34.33 0.23
N ILE A 106 18.69 33.99 1.44
CA ILE A 106 19.29 32.92 2.24
C ILE A 106 18.25 31.82 2.35
N ARG A 107 18.67 30.56 2.16
CA ARG A 107 17.80 29.42 2.23
C ARG A 107 18.28 28.42 3.26
N PHE A 108 17.36 27.91 4.07
CA PHE A 108 17.58 26.79 4.98
C PHE A 108 16.84 25.57 4.46
N GLU A 109 17.55 24.46 4.30
CA GLU A 109 17.01 23.15 3.90
C GLU A 109 17.10 22.20 5.10
N PRO A 110 15.96 21.76 5.68
CA PRO A 110 15.97 20.76 6.74
C PRO A 110 16.60 19.45 6.28
N GLN A 111 17.37 18.82 7.18
CA GLN A 111 17.99 17.51 6.90
C GLN A 111 16.95 16.40 6.74
N PHE A 112 15.84 16.49 7.47
CA PHE A 112 14.74 15.53 7.46
C PHE A 112 13.44 16.20 6.98
N PRO A 113 12.53 15.43 6.31
CA PRO A 113 11.22 15.94 5.94
C PRO A 113 10.43 16.46 7.13
N LEU A 114 9.57 17.44 6.91
CA LEU A 114 8.69 17.97 7.94
C LEU A 114 7.58 16.96 8.29
N THR A 115 7.25 16.87 9.56
CA THR A 115 6.18 15.97 10.04
C THR A 115 4.80 16.62 9.88
N PRO A 116 3.83 15.98 9.22
CA PRO A 116 2.47 16.46 9.14
C PRO A 116 1.83 16.69 10.50
N GLY A 117 1.04 17.76 10.63
CA GLY A 117 0.36 18.13 11.88
C GLY A 117 1.23 18.93 12.85
N VAL A 118 2.53 19.03 12.61
CA VAL A 118 3.47 19.81 13.42
C VAL A 118 3.53 21.27 12.94
N SER A 119 3.63 22.19 13.88
CA SER A 119 3.90 23.61 13.60
C SER A 119 5.40 23.85 13.62
N TYR A 120 5.88 24.66 12.68
CA TYR A 120 7.29 25.01 12.56
C TYR A 120 7.43 26.52 12.64
N ARG A 121 8.31 27.01 13.53
CA ARG A 121 8.60 28.42 13.67
C ARG A 121 9.98 28.75 13.13
N VAL A 122 10.05 29.75 12.27
CA VAL A 122 11.30 30.34 11.79
C VAL A 122 11.60 31.56 12.59
N LEU A 123 12.85 31.68 13.04
CA LEU A 123 13.40 32.90 13.62
C LEU A 123 14.55 33.38 12.73
N PHE A 124 14.42 34.59 12.22
CA PHE A 124 15.48 35.30 11.50
C PHE A 124 15.89 36.51 12.25
N HIS A 125 17.18 36.65 12.59
CA HIS A 125 17.75 37.76 13.35
C HIS A 125 18.55 38.69 12.44
N PRO A 126 17.95 39.80 11.95
CA PRO A 126 18.64 40.76 11.07
C PRO A 126 19.89 41.36 11.64
N GLY A 127 19.96 41.51 12.98
CA GLY A 127 21.13 42.01 13.69
C GLY A 127 22.37 41.12 13.60
N GLN A 128 22.21 39.85 13.21
CA GLN A 128 23.33 38.94 12.98
C GLN A 128 23.90 39.04 11.57
N LEU A 129 23.26 39.80 10.66
CA LEU A 129 23.80 40.05 9.34
C LEU A 129 25.06 40.88 9.36
N PRO A 130 26.02 40.68 8.45
CA PRO A 130 27.13 41.58 8.26
C PRO A 130 26.64 43.00 7.97
N GLY A 131 27.08 43.98 8.81
CA GLY A 131 26.58 45.36 8.70
C GLY A 131 25.12 45.56 9.07
N GLY A 132 24.52 44.59 9.77
CA GLY A 132 23.16 44.69 10.28
C GLY A 132 23.00 45.65 11.44
N PRO A 133 21.77 46.09 11.76
CA PRO A 133 21.54 46.98 12.91
C PRO A 133 21.78 46.24 14.23
N ASP A 134 22.47 46.82 15.15
CA ASP A 134 22.85 46.21 16.45
C ASP A 134 21.67 45.76 17.34
N ALA A 135 20.44 46.17 17.04
CA ALA A 135 19.22 45.85 17.79
C ALA A 135 17.99 45.62 16.93
N GLY A 136 18.08 44.74 15.91
CA GLY A 136 16.93 44.38 15.11
C GLY A 136 16.06 43.33 15.83
N LYS A 137 14.73 43.58 15.94
CA LYS A 137 13.80 42.54 16.41
C LYS A 137 13.85 41.34 15.46
N PRO A 138 13.75 40.10 15.97
CA PRO A 138 13.68 38.93 15.12
C PRO A 138 12.44 38.95 14.24
N VAL A 139 12.58 38.52 12.98
CA VAL A 139 11.46 38.29 12.06
C VAL A 139 11.04 36.83 12.20
N THR A 140 9.77 36.63 12.47
CA THR A 140 9.24 35.30 12.76
C THR A 140 8.19 34.91 11.71
N SER A 141 8.18 33.65 11.33
CA SER A 141 7.12 33.06 10.54
C SER A 141 6.77 31.68 11.08
N VAL A 142 5.49 31.38 11.15
CA VAL A 142 5.00 30.07 11.58
C VAL A 142 4.34 29.38 10.38
N PHE A 143 4.71 28.13 10.17
CA PHE A 143 4.10 27.27 9.17
C PHE A 143 3.60 26.01 9.86
N LYS A 144 2.35 25.65 9.60
CA LYS A 144 1.78 24.40 10.04
C LYS A 144 1.57 23.48 8.83
N LEU A 145 2.32 22.38 8.80
CA LEU A 145 2.07 21.37 7.79
C LEU A 145 0.71 20.73 8.08
N PRO A 146 -0.23 20.68 7.11
CA PRO A 146 -1.52 20.05 7.32
C PRO A 146 -1.35 18.64 7.86
N PRO A 147 -2.19 18.19 8.80
CA PRO A 147 -2.18 16.80 9.24
C PRO A 147 -2.45 15.90 8.04
N ARG A 148 -1.91 14.68 8.06
CA ARG A 148 -2.30 13.66 7.09
C ARG A 148 -3.81 13.45 7.15
N ARG A 149 -4.38 12.98 6.05
CA ARG A 149 -5.80 12.58 6.04
C ARG A 149 -6.08 11.68 7.22
N THR A 150 -7.11 11.99 7.96
CA THR A 150 -7.56 11.21 9.13
C THR A 150 -8.62 10.18 8.75
N ASP A 151 -9.22 10.31 7.55
CA ASP A 151 -10.27 9.41 7.10
C ASP A 151 -9.66 8.14 6.50
N PRO A 152 -10.00 6.95 7.02
CA PRO A 152 -9.58 5.69 6.46
C PRO A 152 -10.12 5.51 5.03
N THR A 153 -9.22 5.28 4.07
CA THR A 153 -9.60 5.05 2.65
C THR A 153 -9.17 3.68 2.14
N THR A 154 -8.21 3.06 2.81
CA THR A 154 -7.65 1.77 2.42
C THR A 154 -8.65 0.65 2.67
N VAL A 155 -8.86 -0.19 1.68
CA VAL A 155 -9.76 -1.35 1.74
C VAL A 155 -9.04 -2.60 1.24
N VAL A 156 -9.53 -3.78 1.67
CA VAL A 156 -9.21 -5.04 0.99
C VAL A 156 -9.94 -5.02 -0.34
N SER A 157 -9.20 -4.92 -1.43
CA SER A 157 -9.76 -4.82 -2.77
C SER A 157 -10.17 -6.18 -3.32
N ARG A 158 -9.42 -7.25 -2.98
CA ARG A 158 -9.70 -8.61 -3.44
C ARG A 158 -8.94 -9.67 -2.63
N ILE A 159 -9.52 -10.87 -2.53
CA ILE A 159 -8.85 -12.06 -2.00
C ILE A 159 -8.90 -13.15 -3.05
N TYR A 160 -7.77 -13.80 -3.28
CA TYR A 160 -7.65 -14.99 -4.10
C TYR A 160 -7.23 -16.20 -3.25
N PRO A 161 -7.71 -17.42 -3.57
CA PRO A 161 -8.62 -17.76 -4.64
C PRO A 161 -9.97 -17.04 -4.54
N SER A 162 -10.57 -16.70 -5.70
CA SER A 162 -11.85 -15.98 -5.73
C SER A 162 -13.07 -16.89 -5.49
N ALA A 163 -12.93 -18.18 -5.81
CA ALA A 163 -13.99 -19.17 -5.71
C ALA A 163 -14.62 -19.28 -4.30
N ASP A 164 -15.90 -19.64 -4.26
CA ASP A 164 -16.64 -19.90 -3.02
C ASP A 164 -16.47 -21.33 -2.50
N VAL A 165 -15.88 -22.22 -3.32
CA VAL A 165 -15.52 -23.59 -2.93
C VAL A 165 -14.02 -23.76 -3.11
N LEU A 166 -13.33 -24.05 -2.01
CA LEU A 166 -11.87 -24.20 -1.97
C LEU A 166 -11.50 -25.63 -1.54
N PRO A 167 -10.38 -26.19 -2.01
CA PRO A 167 -9.98 -27.53 -1.62
C PRO A 167 -9.57 -27.59 -0.15
N GLU A 168 -9.75 -28.77 0.48
CA GLU A 168 -9.36 -29.02 1.87
C GLU A 168 -7.85 -28.73 2.09
N ASN A 169 -7.04 -29.07 1.11
CA ASN A 169 -5.60 -28.87 1.12
C ASN A 169 -5.18 -27.56 0.41
N LEU A 170 -6.00 -26.51 0.53
CA LEU A 170 -5.64 -25.17 0.05
C LEU A 170 -4.29 -24.74 0.63
N LEU A 171 -3.36 -24.32 -0.25
CA LEU A 171 -2.02 -23.97 0.17
C LEU A 171 -1.92 -22.51 0.66
N LYS A 172 -2.59 -21.56 0.00
CA LYS A 172 -2.39 -20.13 0.29
C LYS A 172 -3.54 -19.24 -0.16
N PHE A 173 -3.61 -18.06 0.45
CA PHE A 173 -4.42 -16.92 0.02
C PHE A 173 -3.52 -15.78 -0.46
N TYR A 174 -4.04 -14.95 -1.36
CA TYR A 174 -3.50 -13.64 -1.68
C TYR A 174 -4.50 -12.58 -1.27
N VAL A 175 -4.09 -11.69 -0.39
CA VAL A 175 -4.90 -10.55 0.05
C VAL A 175 -4.39 -9.30 -0.65
N HIS A 176 -5.24 -8.63 -1.41
CA HIS A 176 -4.92 -7.40 -2.13
C HIS A 176 -5.56 -6.20 -1.44
N PHE A 177 -4.81 -5.15 -1.31
CA PHE A 177 -5.24 -3.88 -0.72
C PHE A 177 -5.23 -2.76 -1.76
N SER A 178 -6.04 -1.73 -1.55
CA SER A 178 -6.13 -0.56 -2.42
C SER A 178 -4.98 0.43 -2.25
N ALA A 179 -4.22 0.33 -1.15
CA ALA A 179 -3.04 1.13 -0.84
C ALA A 179 -1.99 0.29 -0.07
N PRO A 180 -0.74 0.76 0.04
CA PRO A 180 0.30 0.08 0.81
C PRO A 180 -0.08 -0.10 2.28
N MET A 181 0.19 -1.28 2.84
CA MET A 181 -0.06 -1.61 4.24
C MET A 181 1.20 -1.46 5.09
N SER A 182 1.03 -1.31 6.41
CA SER A 182 2.13 -1.47 7.36
C SER A 182 2.44 -2.96 7.53
N GLY A 183 3.73 -3.30 7.63
CA GLY A 183 4.19 -4.63 8.00
C GLY A 183 4.15 -4.88 9.50
N GLY A 184 4.31 -6.13 9.89
CA GLY A 184 4.23 -6.60 11.26
C GLY A 184 2.80 -6.89 11.71
N LEU A 185 2.62 -7.85 12.59
CA LEU A 185 1.35 -8.17 13.26
C LEU A 185 0.21 -8.66 12.33
N ILE A 186 0.54 -9.27 11.16
CA ILE A 186 -0.49 -9.78 10.24
C ILE A 186 -1.44 -10.78 10.91
N TYR A 187 -0.92 -11.64 11.78
CA TYR A 187 -1.68 -12.69 12.46
C TYR A 187 -2.60 -12.14 13.56
N ASP A 188 -2.38 -10.91 14.02
CA ASP A 188 -3.30 -10.21 14.94
C ASP A 188 -4.54 -9.67 14.21
N HIS A 189 -4.46 -9.52 12.88
CA HIS A 189 -5.48 -8.88 12.08
C HIS A 189 -6.17 -9.80 11.05
N ILE A 190 -5.64 -11.01 10.85
CA ILE A 190 -6.22 -11.99 9.93
C ILE A 190 -6.62 -13.25 10.70
N HIS A 191 -7.89 -13.62 10.61
CA HIS A 191 -8.45 -14.75 11.35
C HIS A 191 -9.18 -15.70 10.40
N LEU A 192 -8.92 -16.99 10.53
CA LEU A 192 -9.75 -18.04 9.93
C LEU A 192 -10.76 -18.50 10.98
N ARG A 193 -12.05 -18.35 10.68
CA ARG A 193 -13.15 -18.72 11.59
C ARG A 193 -14.00 -19.85 11.00
N ASN A 194 -14.37 -20.80 11.83
CA ASN A 194 -15.29 -21.87 11.44
C ASN A 194 -16.76 -21.42 11.47
N GLU A 195 -17.70 -22.32 11.16
CA GLU A 195 -19.15 -22.06 11.11
C GLU A 195 -19.72 -21.52 12.43
N ALA A 196 -19.15 -21.92 13.58
CA ALA A 196 -19.53 -21.41 14.88
C ALA A 196 -18.93 -20.04 15.21
N GLY A 197 -18.17 -19.44 14.29
CA GLY A 197 -17.46 -18.18 14.49
C GLY A 197 -16.20 -18.29 15.36
N LYS A 198 -15.82 -19.51 15.79
CA LYS A 198 -14.62 -19.77 16.57
C LYS A 198 -13.40 -19.71 15.65
N SER A 199 -12.33 -19.05 16.10
CA SER A 199 -11.05 -19.05 15.39
C SER A 199 -10.45 -20.46 15.31
N VAL A 200 -9.96 -20.81 14.13
CA VAL A 200 -9.17 -22.03 13.93
C VAL A 200 -7.81 -21.80 14.57
N GLU A 201 -7.32 -22.79 15.30
CA GLU A 201 -6.03 -22.70 15.96
C GLU A 201 -4.88 -22.86 14.95
N LEU A 202 -3.93 -21.92 14.97
CA LEU A 202 -2.72 -21.91 14.15
C LEU A 202 -2.96 -22.34 12.68
N PRO A 203 -3.88 -21.70 11.95
CA PRO A 203 -4.21 -22.14 10.60
C PRO A 203 -3.16 -21.74 9.57
N PHE A 204 -2.35 -20.73 9.88
CA PHE A 204 -1.38 -20.14 8.97
C PHE A 204 0.04 -20.51 9.36
N LEU A 205 0.91 -20.54 8.35
CA LEU A 205 2.34 -20.66 8.54
C LEU A 205 2.88 -19.35 9.12
N GLU A 206 3.17 -19.34 10.41
CA GLU A 206 3.77 -18.19 11.09
C GLU A 206 5.28 -18.17 10.81
N ILE A 207 5.71 -17.19 10.07
CA ILE A 207 7.11 -16.92 9.72
C ILE A 207 7.48 -15.49 10.10
N ASP A 208 8.74 -15.29 10.48
CA ASP A 208 9.24 -13.98 10.92
C ASP A 208 9.16 -12.91 9.82
N GLU A 209 9.30 -13.33 8.55
CA GLU A 209 9.24 -12.43 7.39
C GLU A 209 7.89 -12.56 6.68
N GLU A 210 7.10 -11.48 6.73
CA GLU A 210 5.82 -11.40 6.03
C GLU A 210 6.02 -11.37 4.50
N LEU A 211 5.22 -12.14 3.78
CA LEU A 211 5.38 -12.31 2.33
C LEU A 211 4.59 -11.24 1.52
N TRP A 212 5.06 -10.02 1.58
CA TRP A 212 4.53 -8.90 0.80
C TRP A 212 5.14 -8.78 -0.60
N ASN A 213 4.38 -8.21 -1.53
CA ASN A 213 4.97 -7.69 -2.75
C ASN A 213 5.77 -6.41 -2.47
N PRO A 214 6.69 -5.96 -3.35
CA PRO A 214 7.49 -4.76 -3.12
C PRO A 214 6.70 -3.48 -2.89
N ALA A 215 5.44 -3.39 -3.38
CA ALA A 215 4.55 -2.25 -3.18
C ALA A 215 3.73 -2.33 -1.89
N MET A 216 3.90 -3.35 -1.05
CA MET A 216 3.13 -3.59 0.18
C MET A 216 1.61 -3.60 -0.02
N THR A 217 1.14 -3.95 -1.22
CA THR A 217 -0.30 -3.97 -1.58
C THR A 217 -0.86 -5.37 -1.76
N ARG A 218 -0.01 -6.41 -1.73
CA ARG A 218 -0.42 -7.81 -1.81
C ARG A 218 0.33 -8.64 -0.80
N LEU A 219 -0.40 -9.25 0.12
CA LEU A 219 0.10 -10.24 1.06
C LEU A 219 -0.12 -11.65 0.51
N THR A 220 0.88 -12.53 0.64
CA THR A 220 0.74 -13.97 0.45
C THR A 220 0.65 -14.63 1.82
N LEU A 221 -0.48 -15.29 2.11
CA LEU A 221 -0.77 -15.93 3.39
C LEU A 221 -0.85 -17.44 3.18
N PHE A 222 0.13 -18.18 3.68
CA PHE A 222 0.14 -19.64 3.60
C PHE A 222 -0.70 -20.26 4.71
N ILE A 223 -1.50 -21.27 4.35
CA ILE A 223 -1.97 -22.26 5.31
C ILE A 223 -0.75 -23.06 5.76
N ASP A 224 -0.67 -23.44 7.03
CA ASP A 224 0.47 -24.20 7.52
C ASP A 224 0.61 -25.54 6.75
N PRO A 225 1.69 -25.74 5.99
CA PRO A 225 1.92 -26.98 5.26
C PRO A 225 1.98 -28.22 6.17
N GLY A 226 2.32 -28.04 7.45
CA GLY A 226 2.29 -29.09 8.45
C GLY A 226 0.87 -29.59 8.76
N ARG A 227 -0.18 -28.81 8.44
CA ARG A 227 -1.58 -29.18 8.58
C ARG A 227 -2.24 -29.63 7.27
N ILE A 228 -1.43 -29.73 6.19
CA ILE A 228 -1.87 -30.16 4.86
C ILE A 228 -1.23 -31.52 4.53
N LYS A 229 0.09 -31.66 4.76
CA LYS A 229 0.86 -32.85 4.39
C LYS A 229 0.57 -34.01 5.31
N ARG A 230 0.35 -35.20 4.73
CA ARG A 230 0.15 -36.45 5.47
C ARG A 230 1.45 -36.91 6.12
N GLY A 231 1.36 -37.59 7.26
CA GLY A 231 2.51 -38.13 7.98
C GLY A 231 3.36 -37.05 8.66
N VAL A 232 2.80 -35.87 8.89
CA VAL A 232 3.47 -34.77 9.60
C VAL A 232 2.75 -34.51 10.92
N GLN A 233 3.52 -34.34 11.98
CA GLN A 233 3.05 -34.24 13.36
C GLN A 233 1.91 -33.22 13.59
N PRO A 234 1.95 -31.97 13.02
CA PRO A 234 0.85 -31.03 13.23
C PRO A 234 -0.50 -31.50 12.68
N LEU A 235 -0.53 -32.20 11.53
CA LEU A 235 -1.78 -32.76 10.99
C LEU A 235 -2.31 -33.90 11.85
N GLU A 236 -1.45 -34.73 12.42
CA GLU A 236 -1.84 -35.88 13.26
C GLU A 236 -2.32 -35.44 14.65
N GLU A 237 -1.72 -34.39 15.24
CA GLU A 237 -2.04 -33.92 16.59
C GLU A 237 -3.19 -32.92 16.63
N ILE A 238 -3.22 -31.95 15.69
CA ILE A 238 -4.18 -30.83 15.68
C ILE A 238 -5.28 -31.04 14.64
N GLY A 239 -5.01 -31.82 13.59
CA GLY A 239 -5.89 -32.03 12.45
C GLY A 239 -5.72 -30.97 11.34
N PRO A 240 -6.48 -31.09 10.23
CA PRO A 240 -6.40 -30.17 9.12
C PRO A 240 -6.87 -28.77 9.51
N ALA A 241 -6.32 -27.73 8.88
CA ALA A 241 -6.76 -26.35 9.06
C ALA A 241 -8.17 -26.12 8.46
N LEU A 242 -8.46 -26.82 7.36
CA LEU A 242 -9.74 -26.84 6.66
C LEU A 242 -10.26 -28.27 6.59
N GLU A 243 -11.56 -28.47 6.82
CA GLU A 243 -12.20 -29.78 6.78
C GLU A 243 -13.23 -29.83 5.64
N GLU A 244 -13.20 -30.87 4.82
CA GLU A 244 -14.15 -31.06 3.74
C GLU A 244 -15.61 -30.98 4.22
N GLY A 245 -16.45 -30.30 3.46
CA GLY A 245 -17.88 -30.11 3.74
C GLY A 245 -18.19 -28.92 4.64
N LYS A 246 -17.23 -28.42 5.43
CA LYS A 246 -17.44 -27.31 6.37
C LYS A 246 -17.31 -25.94 5.69
N ARG A 247 -17.82 -24.92 6.36
CA ARG A 247 -17.72 -23.52 5.92
C ARG A 247 -16.76 -22.76 6.83
N TYR A 248 -16.05 -21.82 6.23
CA TYR A 248 -15.11 -20.98 6.92
C TYR A 248 -15.25 -19.53 6.46
N THR A 249 -14.77 -18.62 7.30
CA THR A 249 -14.67 -17.20 6.99
C THR A 249 -13.24 -16.74 7.25
N LEU A 250 -12.57 -16.27 6.20
CA LEU A 250 -11.35 -15.48 6.34
C LEU A 250 -11.75 -14.05 6.64
N ALA A 251 -11.48 -13.60 7.87
CA ALA A 251 -11.82 -12.27 8.36
C ALA A 251 -10.56 -11.42 8.46
N ILE A 252 -10.66 -10.18 8.02
CA ILE A 252 -9.61 -9.16 8.14
C ILE A 252 -10.17 -8.01 8.93
N ASP A 253 -9.50 -7.67 10.02
CA ASP A 253 -9.97 -6.67 10.96
C ASP A 253 -9.71 -5.25 10.44
N ARG A 254 -10.66 -4.34 10.73
CA ARG A 254 -10.58 -2.94 10.37
C ARG A 254 -9.38 -2.24 11.02
N GLU A 255 -8.99 -2.66 12.21
CA GLU A 255 -7.93 -2.06 13.02
C GLU A 255 -6.53 -2.21 12.42
N TRP A 256 -6.39 -3.04 11.37
CA TRP A 256 -5.12 -3.17 10.65
C TRP A 256 -4.77 -1.86 9.93
N LYS A 257 -3.57 -1.38 10.18
CA LYS A 257 -3.12 -0.07 9.70
C LYS A 257 -2.44 -0.15 8.34
N ASP A 258 -2.69 0.85 7.51
CA ASP A 258 -1.95 1.06 6.28
C ASP A 258 -0.58 1.73 6.54
N ALA A 259 0.17 1.99 5.47
CA ALA A 259 1.50 2.63 5.55
C ALA A 259 1.44 4.06 6.11
N ASP A 260 0.27 4.70 6.09
CA ASP A 260 0.05 6.02 6.69
C ASP A 260 -0.36 5.95 8.17
N GLY A 261 -0.48 4.73 8.73
CA GLY A 261 -0.87 4.48 10.11
C GLY A 261 -2.39 4.61 10.34
N LEU A 262 -3.19 4.70 9.28
CA LEU A 262 -4.65 4.73 9.35
C LEU A 262 -5.22 3.31 9.30
N PRO A 263 -6.32 3.02 10.05
CA PRO A 263 -6.99 1.72 9.96
C PRO A 263 -7.61 1.52 8.57
N LEU A 264 -7.99 0.30 8.24
CA LEU A 264 -8.81 0.03 7.06
C LEU A 264 -10.15 0.78 7.17
N LYS A 265 -10.73 1.15 6.04
CA LYS A 265 -12.04 1.77 5.97
C LYS A 265 -13.13 0.91 6.61
N GLU A 266 -13.04 -0.41 6.40
CA GLU A 266 -13.96 -1.41 6.90
C GLU A 266 -13.27 -2.76 7.07
N SER A 267 -13.84 -3.64 7.90
CA SER A 267 -13.43 -5.04 7.99
C SER A 267 -13.83 -5.78 6.71
N PHE A 268 -13.07 -6.80 6.34
CA PHE A 268 -13.37 -7.62 5.18
C PHE A 268 -13.61 -9.08 5.58
N ARG A 269 -14.55 -9.76 4.89
CA ARG A 269 -14.86 -11.17 5.14
C ARG A 269 -15.02 -11.90 3.82
N LYS A 270 -14.25 -13.00 3.64
CA LYS A 270 -14.45 -13.97 2.58
C LYS A 270 -15.00 -15.25 3.18
N MET A 271 -16.24 -15.58 2.86
CA MET A 271 -16.85 -16.85 3.22
C MET A 271 -16.61 -17.86 2.11
N PHE A 272 -16.34 -19.10 2.46
CA PHE A 272 -16.18 -20.19 1.51
C PHE A 272 -16.54 -21.53 2.13
N ARG A 273 -16.85 -22.48 1.27
CA ARG A 273 -17.06 -23.89 1.64
C ARG A 273 -15.82 -24.69 1.25
N VAL A 274 -15.50 -25.69 2.04
CA VAL A 274 -14.40 -26.60 1.75
C VAL A 274 -14.91 -27.79 0.95
N GLY A 275 -14.32 -27.98 -0.22
CA GLY A 275 -14.53 -29.14 -1.09
C GLY A 275 -13.49 -30.23 -0.84
N PRO A 276 -13.53 -31.33 -1.64
CA PRO A 276 -12.56 -32.39 -1.56
C PRO A 276 -11.13 -31.89 -1.81
N PRO A 277 -10.11 -32.56 -1.26
CA PRO A 277 -8.72 -32.20 -1.50
C PRO A 277 -8.32 -32.41 -2.96
N ALA A 278 -7.55 -31.48 -3.51
CA ALA A 278 -6.97 -31.58 -4.85
C ALA A 278 -5.58 -32.20 -4.75
N ARG A 279 -5.42 -33.42 -5.31
CA ARG A 279 -4.14 -34.18 -5.23
C ARG A 279 -3.55 -34.53 -6.59
N ASP A 280 -4.30 -34.31 -7.67
CA ASP A 280 -3.83 -34.63 -9.01
C ASP A 280 -2.85 -33.59 -9.51
N PRO A 281 -1.72 -33.99 -10.10
CA PRO A 281 -0.81 -33.07 -10.75
C PRO A 281 -1.49 -32.30 -11.88
N ILE A 282 -1.03 -31.07 -12.15
CA ILE A 282 -1.49 -30.31 -13.30
C ILE A 282 -1.11 -31.04 -14.59
N ASP A 283 -2.12 -31.28 -15.43
CA ASP A 283 -1.95 -31.84 -16.77
C ASP A 283 -2.27 -30.77 -17.83
N ALA A 284 -1.23 -30.13 -18.34
CA ALA A 284 -1.39 -29.05 -19.33
C ALA A 284 -1.94 -29.55 -20.68
N ALA A 285 -1.90 -30.87 -20.97
CA ALA A 285 -2.51 -31.44 -22.18
C ALA A 285 -4.06 -31.39 -22.16
N LYS A 286 -4.66 -31.29 -20.98
CA LYS A 286 -6.12 -31.15 -20.81
C LYS A 286 -6.63 -29.73 -20.96
N TRP A 287 -5.74 -28.74 -21.14
CA TRP A 287 -6.15 -27.33 -21.28
C TRP A 287 -6.81 -27.09 -22.64
N LYS A 288 -7.90 -26.33 -22.64
CA LYS A 288 -8.64 -25.96 -23.85
C LYS A 288 -8.23 -24.55 -24.28
N ILE A 289 -7.72 -24.44 -25.52
CA ILE A 289 -7.27 -23.15 -26.09
C ILE A 289 -8.27 -22.70 -27.15
N SER A 290 -8.86 -21.52 -26.96
CA SER A 290 -9.67 -20.84 -27.98
C SER A 290 -8.74 -20.08 -28.92
N ARG A 291 -8.79 -20.38 -30.20
CA ARG A 291 -7.90 -19.82 -31.22
C ARG A 291 -8.41 -18.47 -31.71
N PRO A 292 -7.62 -17.39 -31.60
CA PRO A 292 -7.99 -16.08 -32.12
C PRO A 292 -7.91 -16.03 -33.64
N LYS A 293 -8.56 -15.03 -34.25
CA LYS A 293 -8.50 -14.81 -35.70
C LYS A 293 -7.25 -14.04 -36.11
N PRO A 294 -6.64 -14.34 -37.26
CA PRO A 294 -5.51 -13.55 -37.73
C PRO A 294 -5.95 -12.10 -38.05
N GLY A 295 -5.08 -11.15 -37.75
CA GLY A 295 -5.36 -9.73 -37.93
C GLY A 295 -6.26 -9.12 -36.85
N SER A 296 -6.80 -9.91 -35.90
CA SER A 296 -7.61 -9.41 -34.80
C SER A 296 -6.78 -9.12 -33.54
N LEU A 297 -7.37 -8.37 -32.61
CA LEU A 297 -6.89 -8.19 -31.23
C LEU A 297 -7.68 -9.06 -30.23
N ASP A 298 -8.41 -10.06 -30.73
CA ASP A 298 -9.18 -10.96 -29.87
C ASP A 298 -8.30 -11.62 -28.82
N ALA A 299 -8.79 -11.74 -27.60
CA ALA A 299 -8.02 -12.39 -26.55
C ALA A 299 -7.87 -13.89 -26.83
N LEU A 300 -6.66 -14.42 -26.66
CA LEU A 300 -6.44 -15.85 -26.52
C LEU A 300 -7.02 -16.29 -25.18
N VAL A 301 -7.89 -17.30 -25.20
CA VAL A 301 -8.50 -17.84 -23.97
C VAL A 301 -8.02 -19.27 -23.76
N VAL A 302 -7.53 -19.52 -22.54
CA VAL A 302 -7.17 -20.86 -22.08
C VAL A 302 -8.06 -21.23 -20.90
N THR A 303 -8.76 -22.37 -21.01
CA THR A 303 -9.63 -22.88 -19.94
C THR A 303 -8.97 -24.09 -19.29
N PHE A 304 -8.84 -24.04 -17.98
CA PHE A 304 -8.27 -25.10 -17.17
C PHE A 304 -9.34 -26.03 -16.60
N PRO A 305 -9.06 -27.32 -16.42
CA PRO A 305 -10.01 -28.27 -15.80
C PRO A 305 -10.20 -27.98 -14.29
N ALA A 306 -9.18 -27.44 -13.64
CA ALA A 306 -9.18 -27.01 -12.24
C ALA A 306 -8.59 -25.59 -12.11
N PRO A 307 -8.92 -24.81 -11.05
CA PRO A 307 -8.38 -23.49 -10.86
C PRO A 307 -6.86 -23.54 -10.62
N LEU A 308 -6.15 -22.55 -11.15
CA LEU A 308 -4.72 -22.38 -10.91
C LEU A 308 -4.46 -21.31 -9.86
N ASP A 309 -3.26 -21.32 -9.29
CA ASP A 309 -2.78 -20.22 -8.44
C ASP A 309 -2.82 -18.90 -9.19
N HIS A 310 -3.51 -17.92 -8.65
CA HIS A 310 -3.77 -16.64 -9.30
C HIS A 310 -2.48 -15.90 -9.71
N ALA A 311 -1.56 -15.74 -8.78
CA ALA A 311 -0.35 -14.97 -9.01
C ALA A 311 0.64 -15.72 -9.92
N LEU A 312 0.73 -17.03 -9.77
CA LEU A 312 1.61 -17.85 -10.59
C LEU A 312 1.10 -17.98 -12.02
N ALA A 313 -0.20 -18.15 -12.25
CA ALA A 313 -0.77 -18.24 -13.59
C ALA A 313 -0.55 -16.94 -14.39
N LEU A 314 -0.66 -15.78 -13.76
CA LEU A 314 -0.37 -14.51 -14.43
C LEU A 314 1.11 -14.32 -14.77
N ARG A 315 2.02 -14.92 -14.01
CA ARG A 315 3.47 -14.78 -14.18
C ARG A 315 4.10 -15.85 -15.03
N MET A 316 3.60 -17.10 -14.94
CA MET A 316 4.24 -18.29 -15.48
C MET A 316 3.68 -18.77 -16.81
N ILE A 317 2.57 -18.20 -17.28
CA ILE A 317 1.99 -18.50 -18.58
C ILE A 317 2.32 -17.35 -19.53
N ARG A 318 2.88 -17.67 -20.70
CA ARG A 318 3.26 -16.69 -21.73
C ARG A 318 2.88 -17.23 -23.12
N VAL A 319 2.64 -16.33 -24.04
CA VAL A 319 2.42 -16.66 -25.45
C VAL A 319 3.67 -16.29 -26.25
N ALA A 320 4.12 -17.16 -27.11
CA ALA A 320 5.26 -16.93 -28.00
C ALA A 320 4.92 -17.30 -29.45
N ARG A 321 5.65 -16.71 -30.37
CA ARG A 321 5.72 -17.09 -31.76
C ARG A 321 7.15 -17.57 -32.04
N ASN A 322 7.33 -18.79 -32.58
CA ASN A 322 8.65 -19.36 -32.86
C ASN A 322 9.59 -19.34 -31.66
N SER A 323 9.41 -20.25 -30.72
CA SER A 323 10.23 -20.66 -29.56
C SER A 323 10.85 -19.59 -28.63
N ASP A 324 11.21 -18.37 -29.07
CA ASP A 324 12.14 -17.57 -28.28
C ASP A 324 11.66 -16.19 -27.80
N LYS A 325 10.61 -15.61 -28.36
CA LYS A 325 10.16 -14.28 -27.96
C LYS A 325 8.70 -14.26 -27.51
N ALA A 326 8.48 -14.01 -26.22
CA ALA A 326 7.15 -13.79 -25.70
C ALA A 326 6.49 -12.59 -26.39
N LEU A 327 5.20 -12.75 -26.72
CA LEU A 327 4.39 -11.67 -27.28
C LEU A 327 4.07 -10.66 -26.16
N ASN A 328 4.08 -9.38 -26.53
CA ASN A 328 3.61 -8.32 -25.64
C ASN A 328 2.09 -8.32 -25.56
N GLY A 329 1.55 -8.19 -24.38
CA GLY A 329 0.11 -8.16 -24.11
C GLY A 329 -0.19 -8.16 -22.63
N THR A 330 -1.46 -8.18 -22.28
CA THR A 330 -1.95 -8.20 -20.91
C THR A 330 -2.64 -9.52 -20.62
N ALA A 331 -2.23 -10.20 -19.54
CA ALA A 331 -2.89 -11.41 -19.06
C ALA A 331 -3.87 -11.08 -17.93
N SER A 332 -4.98 -11.80 -17.88
CA SER A 332 -5.95 -11.76 -16.78
C SER A 332 -6.48 -13.15 -16.48
N LEU A 333 -7.02 -13.34 -15.27
CA LEU A 333 -7.71 -14.57 -14.84
C LEU A 333 -9.16 -14.23 -14.50
N GLU A 334 -10.05 -15.11 -14.88
CA GLU A 334 -11.50 -15.04 -14.68
C GLU A 334 -12.03 -16.42 -14.28
N ASP A 335 -13.33 -16.49 -14.00
CA ASP A 335 -14.03 -17.73 -13.76
C ASP A 335 -13.38 -18.57 -12.66
N ASP A 336 -13.20 -17.93 -11.49
CA ASP A 336 -12.59 -18.53 -10.31
C ASP A 336 -11.23 -19.20 -10.62
N GLU A 337 -10.34 -18.44 -11.29
CA GLU A 337 -9.00 -18.84 -11.71
C GLU A 337 -8.95 -20.03 -12.69
N ARG A 338 -10.08 -20.34 -13.36
CA ARG A 338 -10.17 -21.41 -14.37
C ARG A 338 -9.99 -20.94 -15.81
N ARG A 339 -10.05 -19.63 -16.05
CA ARG A 339 -9.95 -19.04 -17.39
C ARG A 339 -8.88 -17.98 -17.43
N TRP A 340 -7.81 -18.28 -18.15
CA TRP A 340 -6.73 -17.33 -18.42
C TRP A 340 -6.95 -16.70 -19.79
N LYS A 341 -6.86 -15.37 -19.85
CA LYS A 341 -6.99 -14.58 -21.06
C LYS A 341 -5.71 -13.81 -21.33
N PHE A 342 -5.34 -13.71 -22.59
CA PHE A 342 -4.23 -12.88 -23.04
C PHE A 342 -4.70 -11.94 -24.14
N ALA A 343 -4.74 -10.65 -23.88
CA ALA A 343 -5.00 -9.60 -24.85
C ALA A 343 -3.67 -9.15 -25.47
N PRO A 344 -3.43 -9.40 -26.77
CA PRO A 344 -2.17 -9.05 -27.38
C PRO A 344 -2.08 -7.54 -27.61
N ALA A 345 -0.87 -6.97 -27.51
CA ALA A 345 -0.63 -5.55 -27.80
C ALA A 345 -0.63 -5.23 -29.30
N ARG A 346 -0.58 -6.26 -30.17
CA ARG A 346 -0.60 -6.14 -31.63
C ARG A 346 -1.48 -7.23 -32.22
N PRO A 347 -2.09 -7.01 -33.41
CA PRO A 347 -2.91 -8.01 -34.07
C PRO A 347 -2.17 -9.33 -34.27
N TRP A 348 -2.94 -10.44 -34.11
CA TRP A 348 -2.42 -11.79 -34.32
C TRP A 348 -1.92 -11.97 -35.76
N THR A 349 -0.78 -12.56 -35.89
CA THR A 349 -0.24 -12.98 -37.19
C THR A 349 -0.63 -14.40 -37.48
N ARG A 350 -0.95 -14.72 -38.74
CA ARG A 350 -1.23 -16.09 -39.18
C ARG A 350 -0.03 -17.00 -38.95
N GLY A 351 -0.28 -18.25 -38.56
CA GLY A 351 0.73 -19.30 -38.44
C GLY A 351 0.89 -19.84 -37.01
N PRO A 352 1.96 -20.60 -36.76
CA PRO A 352 2.18 -21.31 -35.50
C PRO A 352 2.53 -20.38 -34.36
N HIS A 353 1.92 -20.65 -33.19
CA HIS A 353 2.18 -20.01 -31.91
C HIS A 353 2.30 -21.06 -30.82
N GLN A 354 2.82 -20.68 -29.69
CA GLN A 354 3.02 -21.56 -28.53
C GLN A 354 2.55 -20.87 -27.25
N LEU A 355 1.88 -21.63 -26.41
CA LEU A 355 1.66 -21.27 -25.01
C LEU A 355 2.79 -21.90 -24.21
N LEU A 356 3.62 -21.07 -23.59
CA LEU A 356 4.75 -21.48 -22.75
C LEU A 356 4.33 -21.44 -21.28
N VAL A 357 4.47 -22.54 -20.59
CA VAL A 357 4.07 -22.72 -19.19
C VAL A 357 5.27 -23.18 -18.39
N GLN A 358 5.68 -22.42 -17.39
CA GLN A 358 6.70 -22.88 -16.46
C GLN A 358 6.14 -24.06 -15.65
N THR A 359 6.89 -25.17 -15.58
CA THR A 359 6.41 -26.41 -14.95
C THR A 359 6.25 -26.31 -13.43
N THR A 360 6.78 -25.25 -12.82
CA THR A 360 6.60 -24.91 -11.42
C THR A 360 5.32 -24.11 -11.14
N ILE A 361 4.44 -23.91 -12.14
CA ILE A 361 3.11 -23.35 -11.92
C ILE A 361 2.32 -24.26 -10.98
N GLU A 362 1.53 -23.68 -10.10
CA GLU A 362 0.77 -24.42 -9.10
C GLU A 362 -0.75 -24.26 -9.29
N ASP A 363 -1.49 -25.25 -8.83
CA ASP A 363 -2.91 -25.12 -8.54
C ASP A 363 -3.13 -24.55 -7.12
N LEU A 364 -4.39 -24.56 -6.65
CA LEU A 364 -4.74 -24.03 -5.32
C LEU A 364 -4.13 -24.86 -4.17
N ALA A 365 -3.83 -26.12 -4.41
CA ALA A 365 -3.25 -27.04 -3.41
C ALA A 365 -1.72 -27.14 -3.49
N GLY A 366 -1.09 -26.39 -4.41
CA GLY A 366 0.37 -26.41 -4.62
C GLY A 366 0.85 -27.53 -5.54
N ASN A 367 -0.05 -28.29 -6.20
CA ASN A 367 0.36 -29.26 -7.19
C ASN A 367 0.89 -28.54 -8.43
N ASN A 368 2.00 -29.06 -8.99
CA ASN A 368 2.57 -28.50 -10.21
C ASN A 368 2.46 -29.47 -11.39
N VAL A 369 2.98 -29.06 -12.56
CA VAL A 369 2.90 -29.88 -13.75
C VAL A 369 3.62 -31.21 -13.52
N GLY A 370 2.85 -32.31 -13.54
CA GLY A 370 3.38 -33.66 -13.39
C GLY A 370 3.82 -34.06 -11.99
N LYS A 371 3.62 -33.20 -10.95
CA LYS A 371 3.98 -33.50 -9.56
C LYS A 371 2.93 -32.98 -8.58
N SER A 372 2.46 -33.86 -7.68
CA SER A 372 1.60 -33.48 -6.55
C SER A 372 2.40 -32.84 -5.42
N PHE A 373 1.79 -31.90 -4.68
CA PHE A 373 2.40 -31.24 -3.51
C PHE A 373 2.51 -32.21 -2.33
N GLU A 374 1.48 -33.02 -2.11
CA GLU A 374 1.41 -34.06 -1.07
C GLU A 374 2.11 -35.34 -1.54
N VAL A 375 3.38 -35.28 -1.98
CA VAL A 375 4.14 -36.49 -2.25
C VAL A 375 4.57 -37.07 -0.91
N ASP A 376 4.20 -38.33 -0.62
CA ASP A 376 4.73 -39.08 0.51
C ASP A 376 6.26 -39.06 0.45
N LEU A 377 6.91 -38.75 1.54
CA LEU A 377 8.38 -38.72 1.66
C LEU A 377 9.02 -40.10 1.33
N PHE A 378 8.19 -41.14 1.25
CA PHE A 378 8.57 -42.51 0.96
C PHE A 378 8.32 -42.97 -0.47
N ASP A 379 7.55 -42.18 -1.27
CA ASP A 379 7.38 -42.50 -2.69
C ASP A 379 8.55 -42.00 -3.50
N ASN A 380 9.25 -42.89 -4.14
CA ASN A 380 10.29 -42.58 -5.11
C ASN A 380 9.72 -41.70 -6.22
N VAL A 381 10.13 -40.44 -6.26
CA VAL A 381 9.80 -39.50 -7.32
C VAL A 381 10.58 -39.87 -8.58
N ASP A 382 10.12 -40.89 -9.31
CA ASP A 382 10.76 -41.41 -10.52
C ASP A 382 10.66 -40.49 -11.74
N ARG A 383 9.93 -39.37 -11.65
CA ARG A 383 9.79 -38.39 -12.74
C ARG A 383 10.46 -37.07 -12.38
N ARG A 384 11.75 -36.97 -12.62
CA ARG A 384 12.39 -35.66 -12.73
C ARG A 384 11.86 -34.96 -13.98
N ILE A 385 11.11 -33.86 -13.78
CA ILE A 385 10.75 -32.98 -14.89
C ILE A 385 12.06 -32.31 -15.33
N THR A 386 12.59 -32.76 -16.45
CA THR A 386 13.86 -32.27 -17.02
C THR A 386 13.69 -30.92 -17.73
N ASN A 387 12.48 -30.61 -18.20
CA ASN A 387 12.20 -29.34 -18.88
C ASN A 387 11.52 -28.35 -17.94
N PRO A 388 12.11 -27.16 -17.69
CA PRO A 388 11.51 -26.14 -16.85
C PRO A 388 10.26 -25.47 -17.50
N VAL A 389 10.03 -25.68 -18.81
CA VAL A 389 8.93 -25.09 -19.57
C VAL A 389 8.22 -26.18 -20.39
N ALA A 390 6.92 -26.29 -20.18
CA ALA A 390 6.01 -27.03 -21.06
C ALA A 390 5.52 -26.11 -22.18
N SER A 391 5.43 -26.66 -23.41
CA SER A 391 4.96 -25.90 -24.58
C SER A 391 3.72 -26.56 -25.18
N ILE A 392 2.68 -25.77 -25.39
CA ILE A 392 1.44 -26.21 -26.07
C ILE A 392 1.33 -25.43 -27.37
N ALA A 393 1.44 -26.13 -28.48
CA ALA A 393 1.34 -25.53 -29.82
C ALA A 393 -0.12 -25.22 -30.17
N PHE A 394 -0.36 -24.07 -30.80
CA PHE A 394 -1.62 -23.71 -31.41
C PHE A 394 -1.39 -22.91 -32.69
N GLU A 395 -2.37 -22.89 -33.58
CA GLU A 395 -2.27 -22.21 -34.86
C GLU A 395 -3.35 -21.17 -35.03
N VAL A 396 -2.94 -19.95 -35.40
CA VAL A 396 -3.81 -18.85 -35.79
C VAL A 396 -4.07 -18.97 -37.31
N LYS A 397 -5.31 -19.37 -37.68
CA LYS A 397 -5.70 -19.68 -39.07
C LYS A 397 -6.54 -18.56 -39.69
#